data_3cedef483545000aa121a2ed19663156
#
_entry.id   3cedef483545000aa121a2ed19663156
#
_cell.length_a   1.000
_cell.length_b   1.000
_cell.length_c   1.000
_cell.angle_alpha   90.00
_cell.angle_beta   90.00
_cell.angle_gamma   90.00
#
_symmetry.space_group_name_H-M   'P 1'
#
loop_
_entity.id
_entity.type
_entity.pdbx_description
1 polymer ?
#
loop_
_entity_poly.entity_id
_entity_poly.type
_entity_poly.pdbx_seq_one_letter_code
_entity_poly.pdbx_strand_id
1 'polypeptide(L)'
;VKGAVNEVSVTAQKLLKLGKGQVLWYEPTFKTLYLAPLSVSNVLRKNMLRQTPVIATSATLTVGSGFDAMAKQIGFVVGDEADEEPEEDLIDPANVQMIDVGSPFDFAQQGMLYLPKHLPEPGRDGVAPEVLEHLGELIDAAGGRTLALFSSWRGVEAADAHLRKVLAELPIRIITQKRGDAVAPLVEKFASDETSVLLGTMTLWQGVDVPGAACTLVAIDRIPFPRPDDPVMSARAAEVDAEGGSGFMSVSLPRAALLLAQGTGRLIRSVDDRGVVAILDSRIVNKRYGSILLNSIPPLWRTSDPKVVKESLLRLAEQVSAKS
;
A
#
# COMPACT_ATOMS: atom_id res chain seq x y z
N VAL A 1 39.60 9.06 -11.98
CA VAL A 1 40.03 9.46 -10.64
C VAL A 1 39.53 10.88 -10.31
N LYS A 2 39.77 11.94 -11.14
CA LYS A 2 39.32 13.32 -10.82
C LYS A 2 37.81 13.44 -10.65
N GLY A 3 36.99 12.74 -11.46
CA GLY A 3 35.53 12.75 -11.35
C GLY A 3 35.04 12.20 -10.03
N ALA A 4 35.53 11.02 -9.62
CA ALA A 4 35.13 10.37 -8.36
C ALA A 4 35.53 11.19 -7.12
N VAL A 5 36.72 11.84 -7.14
CA VAL A 5 37.14 12.72 -6.03
C VAL A 5 36.24 13.95 -5.93
N ASN A 6 35.87 14.54 -7.06
CA ASN A 6 34.96 15.69 -7.07
C ASN A 6 33.56 15.30 -6.56
N GLU A 7 33.06 14.14 -6.93
CA GLU A 7 31.78 13.61 -6.47
C GLU A 7 31.76 13.40 -4.96
N VAL A 8 32.82 12.79 -4.42
CA VAL A 8 32.99 12.62 -2.96
C VAL A 8 33.08 13.98 -2.26
N SER A 9 33.81 14.93 -2.81
CA SER A 9 33.94 16.27 -2.22
C SER A 9 32.60 17.02 -2.21
N VAL A 10 31.85 16.99 -3.31
CA VAL A 10 30.52 17.61 -3.39
C VAL A 10 29.54 16.94 -2.43
N THR A 11 29.57 15.61 -2.33
CA THR A 11 28.74 14.87 -1.40
C THR A 11 29.08 15.22 0.05
N ALA A 12 30.36 15.27 0.40
CA ALA A 12 30.80 15.67 1.73
C ALA A 12 30.35 17.09 2.10
N GLN A 13 30.45 18.04 1.15
CA GLN A 13 29.95 19.40 1.36
C GLN A 13 28.45 19.46 1.59
N LYS A 14 27.65 18.67 0.86
CA LYS A 14 26.20 18.55 1.08
C LYS A 14 25.87 17.97 2.45
N LEU A 15 26.63 16.98 2.93
CA LEU A 15 26.46 16.38 4.24
C LEU A 15 26.77 17.34 5.38
N LEU A 16 27.74 18.26 5.17
CA LEU A 16 28.10 19.29 6.15
C LEU A 16 27.12 20.47 6.23
N LYS A 17 26.38 20.71 5.15
CA LYS A 17 25.40 21.80 5.05
C LYS A 17 24.07 21.24 4.59
N LEU A 18 23.32 20.64 5.54
CA LEU A 18 21.94 20.25 5.28
C LEU A 18 21.11 21.48 4.89
N GLY A 19 20.58 21.49 3.67
CA GLY A 19 19.61 22.49 3.21
C GLY A 19 18.22 22.24 3.81
N LYS A 20 17.38 23.27 3.81
CA LYS A 20 15.94 23.08 4.06
C LYS A 20 15.39 22.06 3.05
N GLY A 21 14.41 21.28 3.47
CA GLY A 21 13.78 20.26 2.58
C GLY A 21 14.69 19.07 2.29
N GLN A 22 15.68 18.75 3.12
CA GLN A 22 16.54 17.57 3.00
C GLN A 22 16.54 16.75 4.28
N VAL A 23 16.69 15.44 4.15
CA VAL A 23 16.86 14.51 5.27
C VAL A 23 18.14 13.71 5.12
N LEU A 24 18.88 13.58 6.21
CA LEU A 24 20.09 12.77 6.32
C LEU A 24 19.85 11.66 7.32
N TRP A 25 20.17 10.42 6.97
CA TRP A 25 20.13 9.31 7.92
C TRP A 25 21.25 8.31 7.69
N TYR A 26 21.55 7.53 8.72
CA TYR A 26 22.50 6.44 8.67
C TYR A 26 21.77 5.10 8.70
N GLU A 27 22.10 4.22 7.74
CA GLU A 27 21.60 2.86 7.69
C GLU A 27 22.64 1.89 8.23
N PRO A 28 22.43 1.33 9.43
CA PRO A 28 23.46 0.50 10.10
C PRO A 28 23.78 -0.79 9.34
N THR A 29 22.78 -1.40 8.72
CA THR A 29 22.91 -2.67 7.99
C THR A 29 23.92 -2.56 6.84
N PHE A 30 23.85 -1.46 6.09
CA PHE A 30 24.73 -1.19 4.95
C PHE A 30 25.90 -0.27 5.30
N LYS A 31 25.96 0.23 6.55
CA LYS A 31 26.95 1.22 7.01
C LYS A 31 27.02 2.44 6.08
N THR A 32 25.88 2.91 5.61
CA THR A 32 25.77 3.94 4.58
C THR A 32 25.03 5.15 5.13
N LEU A 33 25.53 6.33 4.79
CA LEU A 33 24.83 7.60 4.98
C LEU A 33 24.02 7.90 3.72
N TYR A 34 22.77 8.22 3.92
CA TYR A 34 21.84 8.62 2.86
C TYR A 34 21.44 10.08 3.05
N LEU A 35 21.43 10.81 1.95
CA LEU A 35 20.90 12.16 1.86
C LEU A 35 19.84 12.19 0.76
N ALA A 36 18.63 12.61 1.11
CA ALA A 36 17.53 12.72 0.16
C ALA A 36 16.79 14.05 0.31
N PRO A 37 16.24 14.61 -0.79
CA PRO A 37 15.30 15.71 -0.70
C PRO A 37 13.96 15.19 -0.16
N LEU A 38 13.24 16.03 0.60
CA LEU A 38 11.89 15.73 1.09
C LEU A 38 10.85 15.81 -0.03
N SER A 39 11.10 16.63 -1.05
CA SER A 39 10.29 16.69 -2.27
C SER A 39 11.19 16.58 -3.51
N VAL A 40 10.71 15.86 -4.52
CA VAL A 40 11.36 15.76 -5.83
C VAL A 40 10.63 16.56 -6.91
N SER A 41 9.54 17.24 -6.58
CA SER A 41 8.66 17.95 -7.51
C SER A 41 9.45 18.96 -8.37
N ASN A 42 10.24 19.83 -7.75
CA ASN A 42 11.05 20.84 -8.43
C ASN A 42 12.13 20.21 -9.33
N VAL A 43 12.75 19.13 -8.87
CA VAL A 43 13.77 18.40 -9.66
C VAL A 43 13.15 17.79 -10.90
N LEU A 44 11.98 17.15 -10.76
CA LEU A 44 11.25 16.57 -11.88
C LEU A 44 10.78 17.66 -12.86
N ARG A 45 10.23 18.76 -12.34
CA ARG A 45 9.76 19.88 -13.14
C ARG A 45 10.89 20.44 -13.98
N LYS A 46 12.01 20.86 -13.38
CA LYS A 46 13.13 21.51 -14.06
C LYS A 46 13.82 20.59 -15.07
N ASN A 47 14.02 19.32 -14.71
CA ASN A 47 14.87 18.43 -15.51
C ASN A 47 14.11 17.52 -16.47
N MET A 48 12.80 17.38 -16.31
CA MET A 48 12.00 16.46 -17.14
C MET A 48 10.75 17.13 -17.72
N LEU A 49 9.82 17.61 -16.85
CA LEU A 49 8.49 18.01 -17.31
C LEU A 49 8.50 19.23 -18.23
N ARG A 50 9.45 20.15 -18.06
CA ARG A 50 9.62 21.32 -18.94
C ARG A 50 10.33 21.01 -20.26
N GLN A 51 11.04 19.91 -20.31
CA GLN A 51 11.89 19.57 -21.46
C GLN A 51 11.27 18.53 -22.37
N THR A 52 10.32 17.73 -21.85
CA THR A 52 9.77 16.59 -22.55
C THR A 52 8.29 16.43 -22.21
N PRO A 53 7.41 16.18 -23.19
CA PRO A 53 6.04 15.78 -22.92
C PRO A 53 6.02 14.49 -22.08
N VAL A 54 5.25 14.49 -20.99
CA VAL A 54 5.16 13.36 -20.07
C VAL A 54 3.73 12.92 -19.91
N ILE A 55 3.49 11.62 -20.04
CA ILE A 55 2.21 10.98 -19.75
C ILE A 55 2.42 10.08 -18.53
N ALA A 56 1.76 10.40 -17.42
CA ALA A 56 1.75 9.59 -16.23
C ALA A 56 0.44 8.79 -16.16
N THR A 57 0.54 7.47 -16.04
CA THR A 57 -0.63 6.58 -15.94
C THR A 57 -0.51 5.66 -14.73
N SER A 58 -1.59 5.51 -13.98
CA SER A 58 -1.70 4.53 -12.89
C SER A 58 -3.16 4.36 -12.50
N ALA A 59 -3.48 3.19 -11.96
CA ALA A 59 -4.79 2.93 -11.36
C ALA A 59 -5.00 3.66 -10.01
N THR A 60 -3.97 4.28 -9.47
CA THR A 60 -3.97 4.91 -8.14
C THR A 60 -3.36 6.32 -8.17
N LEU A 61 -3.61 7.10 -9.23
CA LEU A 61 -3.19 8.50 -9.31
C LEU A 61 -4.09 9.42 -8.49
N THR A 62 -5.33 9.02 -8.25
CA THR A 62 -6.27 9.77 -7.43
C THR A 62 -6.21 9.32 -5.98
N VAL A 63 -6.21 10.27 -5.04
CA VAL A 63 -6.42 10.04 -3.61
C VAL A 63 -7.69 10.80 -3.21
N GLY A 64 -8.70 10.06 -2.77
CA GLY A 64 -10.04 10.65 -2.60
C GLY A 64 -10.69 10.93 -3.97
N SER A 65 -11.04 12.18 -4.24
CA SER A 65 -11.75 12.58 -5.46
C SER A 65 -10.91 13.36 -6.48
N GLY A 66 -9.58 13.44 -6.31
CA GLY A 66 -8.79 14.31 -7.17
C GLY A 66 -7.35 13.89 -7.43
N PHE A 67 -6.75 14.53 -8.42
CA PHE A 67 -5.36 14.34 -8.83
C PHE A 67 -4.38 15.28 -8.11
N ASP A 68 -4.87 16.29 -7.37
CA ASP A 68 -4.08 17.41 -6.89
C ASP A 68 -2.86 16.99 -6.05
N ALA A 69 -3.07 16.06 -5.13
CA ALA A 69 -1.99 15.58 -4.26
C ALA A 69 -0.86 14.91 -5.07
N MET A 70 -1.21 14.10 -6.06
CA MET A 70 -0.24 13.44 -6.93
C MET A 70 0.41 14.42 -7.89
N ALA A 71 -0.37 15.33 -8.49
CA ALA A 71 0.12 16.34 -9.40
C ALA A 71 1.14 17.27 -8.73
N LYS A 72 0.87 17.70 -7.49
CA LYS A 72 1.84 18.44 -6.66
C LYS A 72 3.09 17.62 -6.38
N GLN A 73 2.94 16.36 -5.99
CA GLN A 73 4.08 15.50 -5.63
C GLN A 73 5.04 15.24 -6.80
N ILE A 74 4.53 15.10 -8.01
CA ILE A 74 5.36 14.87 -9.22
C ILE A 74 5.72 16.16 -9.97
N GLY A 75 5.22 17.32 -9.53
CA GLY A 75 5.61 18.64 -10.04
C GLY A 75 4.79 19.13 -11.25
N PHE A 76 3.66 18.52 -11.60
CA PHE A 76 2.76 19.00 -12.65
C PHE A 76 2.02 20.28 -12.24
N VAL A 77 1.68 20.37 -10.96
CA VAL A 77 1.02 21.55 -10.39
C VAL A 77 1.88 22.09 -9.26
N VAL A 78 1.99 23.40 -9.17
CA VAL A 78 2.70 24.08 -8.11
C VAL A 78 1.80 24.14 -6.88
N GLY A 79 2.35 23.89 -5.68
CA GLY A 79 1.67 24.12 -4.41
C GLY A 79 1.60 25.59 -4.05
N ASP A 80 1.10 25.87 -2.86
CA ASP A 80 0.98 27.22 -2.30
C ASP A 80 2.32 27.94 -2.09
N GLU A 81 3.45 27.19 -2.25
CA GLU A 81 4.84 27.68 -2.27
C GLU A 81 5.25 28.37 -3.59
N ALA A 82 4.32 28.54 -4.52
CA ALA A 82 4.58 29.15 -5.83
C ALA A 82 5.14 30.57 -5.76
N ASP A 83 4.88 31.28 -4.67
CA ASP A 83 5.34 32.65 -4.45
C ASP A 83 6.88 32.77 -4.30
N GLU A 84 7.58 31.65 -4.06
CA GLU A 84 9.04 31.62 -3.91
C GLU A 84 9.76 31.13 -5.19
N GLU A 85 9.04 30.65 -6.22
CA GLU A 85 9.66 30.17 -7.45
C GLU A 85 9.55 31.19 -8.58
N PRO A 86 10.60 31.32 -9.43
CA PRO A 86 10.53 32.14 -10.64
C PRO A 86 9.40 31.66 -11.55
N GLU A 87 8.58 32.59 -12.09
CA GLU A 87 7.48 32.26 -13.03
C GLU A 87 7.94 31.38 -14.19
N GLU A 88 9.17 31.57 -14.64
CA GLU A 88 9.79 30.79 -15.70
C GLU A 88 10.01 29.32 -15.35
N ASP A 89 9.94 28.95 -14.07
CA ASP A 89 10.08 27.55 -13.61
C ASP A 89 8.72 26.85 -13.47
N LEU A 90 7.61 27.55 -13.62
CA LEU A 90 6.26 27.01 -13.53
C LEU A 90 5.83 26.32 -14.83
N ILE A 91 5.04 25.28 -14.72
CA ILE A 91 4.33 24.67 -15.86
C ILE A 91 3.00 25.41 -15.99
N ASP A 92 2.69 25.90 -17.20
CA ASP A 92 1.39 26.49 -17.48
C ASP A 92 0.28 25.45 -17.20
N PRO A 93 -0.64 25.72 -16.27
CA PRO A 93 -1.73 24.80 -15.97
C PRO A 93 -2.56 24.39 -17.19
N ALA A 94 -2.64 25.24 -18.22
CA ALA A 94 -3.33 24.95 -19.47
C ALA A 94 -2.69 23.78 -20.25
N ASN A 95 -1.43 23.48 -19.99
CA ASN A 95 -0.69 22.37 -20.59
C ASN A 95 -0.81 21.07 -19.80
N VAL A 96 -1.49 21.06 -18.65
CA VAL A 96 -1.67 19.87 -17.80
C VAL A 96 -3.09 19.35 -17.97
N GLN A 97 -3.23 18.13 -18.48
CA GLN A 97 -4.51 17.46 -18.59
C GLN A 97 -4.58 16.30 -17.60
N MET A 98 -5.67 16.22 -16.86
CA MET A 98 -5.93 15.15 -15.90
C MET A 98 -7.20 14.42 -16.32
N ILE A 99 -7.09 13.12 -16.59
CA ILE A 99 -8.19 12.33 -17.12
C ILE A 99 -8.40 11.12 -16.22
N ASP A 100 -9.59 10.99 -15.66
CA ASP A 100 -10.06 9.74 -15.06
C ASP A 100 -10.90 9.00 -16.10
N VAL A 101 -10.39 7.86 -16.56
CA VAL A 101 -11.07 7.01 -17.55
C VAL A 101 -12.07 6.05 -16.90
N GLY A 102 -12.22 6.11 -15.58
CA GLY A 102 -13.05 5.19 -14.82
C GLY A 102 -12.49 3.77 -14.76
N SER A 103 -13.34 2.84 -14.37
CA SER A 103 -13.00 1.42 -14.28
C SER A 103 -13.97 0.58 -15.08
N PRO A 104 -13.50 -0.47 -15.79
CA PRO A 104 -14.38 -1.43 -16.50
C PRO A 104 -15.07 -2.40 -15.53
N PHE A 105 -14.70 -2.38 -14.23
CA PHE A 105 -15.18 -3.34 -13.24
C PHE A 105 -16.38 -2.80 -12.46
N ASP A 106 -17.38 -3.65 -12.23
CA ASP A 106 -18.47 -3.41 -11.29
C ASP A 106 -18.04 -3.90 -9.89
N PHE A 107 -17.24 -3.10 -9.22
CA PHE A 107 -16.68 -3.45 -7.90
C PHE A 107 -17.76 -3.80 -6.86
N ALA A 108 -18.94 -3.18 -6.92
CA ALA A 108 -20.01 -3.44 -5.97
C ALA A 108 -20.63 -4.84 -6.11
N GLN A 109 -20.64 -5.37 -7.33
CA GLN A 109 -21.13 -6.74 -7.61
C GLN A 109 -20.02 -7.80 -7.58
N GLN A 110 -18.78 -7.39 -7.86
CA GLN A 110 -17.66 -8.30 -7.97
C GLN A 110 -16.95 -8.55 -6.63
N GLY A 111 -16.99 -7.59 -5.73
CA GLY A 111 -16.20 -7.69 -4.50
C GLY A 111 -16.91 -7.20 -3.25
N MET A 112 -16.54 -7.83 -2.14
CA MET A 112 -16.99 -7.49 -0.81
C MET A 112 -15.84 -6.89 0.00
N LEU A 113 -16.11 -5.81 0.75
CA LEU A 113 -15.19 -5.25 1.73
C LEU A 113 -15.67 -5.59 3.13
N TYR A 114 -14.91 -6.43 3.81
CA TYR A 114 -15.17 -6.82 5.18
C TYR A 114 -14.38 -5.97 6.18
N LEU A 115 -15.09 -5.35 7.13
CA LEU A 115 -14.55 -4.42 8.11
C LEU A 115 -14.98 -4.85 9.53
N PRO A 116 -14.28 -5.79 10.17
CA PRO A 116 -14.63 -6.31 11.49
C PRO A 116 -14.50 -5.23 12.56
N LYS A 117 -15.61 -4.89 13.22
CA LYS A 117 -15.66 -3.90 14.30
C LYS A 117 -15.25 -4.47 15.66
N HIS A 118 -15.35 -5.78 15.81
CA HIS A 118 -15.13 -6.49 17.07
C HIS A 118 -13.66 -6.80 17.36
N LEU A 119 -12.79 -6.69 16.35
CA LEU A 119 -11.37 -6.95 16.54
C LEU A 119 -10.70 -5.83 17.34
N PRO A 120 -9.68 -6.16 18.16
CA PRO A 120 -8.93 -5.17 18.91
C PRO A 120 -8.17 -4.20 17.96
N GLU A 121 -8.02 -2.96 18.40
CA GLU A 121 -7.18 -2.01 17.68
C GLU A 121 -5.72 -2.50 17.68
N PRO A 122 -4.98 -2.34 16.56
CA PRO A 122 -3.60 -2.76 16.49
C PRO A 122 -2.71 -2.08 17.55
N GLY A 123 -2.03 -2.91 18.34
CA GLY A 123 -1.06 -2.47 19.34
C GLY A 123 0.38 -2.40 18.83
N ARG A 124 1.30 -2.07 19.73
CA ARG A 124 2.76 -2.06 19.47
C ARG A 124 3.39 -3.45 19.53
N ASP A 125 2.74 -4.40 20.20
CA ASP A 125 3.29 -5.73 20.51
C ASP A 125 3.14 -6.76 19.40
N GLY A 126 2.70 -6.34 18.23
CA GLY A 126 2.50 -7.21 17.06
C GLY A 126 1.04 -7.34 16.66
N VAL A 127 0.69 -8.49 16.08
CA VAL A 127 -0.69 -8.81 15.70
C VAL A 127 -1.35 -9.52 16.88
N ALA A 128 -2.52 -9.06 17.28
CA ALA A 128 -3.28 -9.66 18.39
C ALA A 128 -3.72 -11.11 18.05
N PRO A 129 -3.72 -12.04 19.02
CA PRO A 129 -4.15 -13.43 18.79
C PRO A 129 -5.54 -13.53 18.16
N GLU A 130 -6.50 -12.70 18.59
CA GLU A 130 -7.86 -12.67 18.08
C GLU A 130 -7.91 -12.32 16.59
N VAL A 131 -6.99 -11.46 16.12
CA VAL A 131 -6.86 -11.10 14.69
C VAL A 131 -6.33 -12.28 13.90
N LEU A 132 -5.34 -13.00 14.44
CA LEU A 132 -4.75 -14.18 13.79
C LEU A 132 -5.75 -15.35 13.73
N GLU A 133 -6.51 -15.56 14.80
CA GLU A 133 -7.56 -16.56 14.85
C GLU A 133 -8.65 -16.28 13.83
N HIS A 134 -9.12 -15.03 13.80
CA HIS A 134 -10.13 -14.60 12.82
C HIS A 134 -9.62 -14.69 11.38
N LEU A 135 -8.35 -14.38 11.13
CA LEU A 135 -7.71 -14.59 9.83
C LEU A 135 -7.73 -16.07 9.44
N GLY A 136 -7.41 -16.98 10.37
CA GLY A 136 -7.48 -18.42 10.16
C GLY A 136 -8.88 -18.89 9.73
N GLU A 137 -9.91 -18.41 10.41
CA GLU A 137 -11.30 -18.70 10.06
C GLU A 137 -11.72 -18.21 8.66
N LEU A 138 -11.20 -17.04 8.23
CA LEU A 138 -11.47 -16.52 6.89
C LEU A 138 -10.73 -17.33 5.81
N ILE A 139 -9.50 -17.74 6.11
CA ILE A 139 -8.70 -18.58 5.21
C ILE A 139 -9.33 -19.96 5.02
N ASP A 140 -9.83 -20.56 6.10
CA ASP A 140 -10.54 -21.84 6.05
C ASP A 140 -11.79 -21.70 5.18
N ALA A 141 -12.63 -20.70 5.43
CA ALA A 141 -13.82 -20.42 4.62
C ALA A 141 -13.52 -20.17 3.15
N ALA A 142 -12.36 -19.59 2.83
CA ALA A 142 -11.89 -19.39 1.45
C ALA A 142 -11.30 -20.65 0.80
N GLY A 143 -11.08 -21.72 1.58
CA GLY A 143 -10.38 -22.92 1.12
C GLY A 143 -8.93 -22.65 0.73
N GLY A 144 -8.23 -21.80 1.48
CA GLY A 144 -6.95 -21.21 1.09
C GLY A 144 -7.14 -19.94 0.28
N ARG A 145 -6.78 -19.92 -0.99
CA ARG A 145 -6.99 -18.83 -2.00
C ARG A 145 -6.80 -17.42 -1.46
N THR A 146 -5.84 -17.24 -0.55
CA THR A 146 -5.70 -16.03 0.24
C THR A 146 -4.35 -15.35 0.03
N LEU A 147 -4.39 -14.05 -0.27
CA LEU A 147 -3.25 -13.16 -0.16
C LEU A 147 -3.36 -12.39 1.16
N ALA A 148 -2.49 -12.68 2.13
CA ALA A 148 -2.47 -12.00 3.42
C ALA A 148 -1.28 -11.04 3.53
N LEU A 149 -1.59 -9.75 3.66
CA LEU A 149 -0.67 -8.63 3.61
C LEU A 149 -0.46 -8.04 5.00
N PHE A 150 0.79 -8.01 5.44
CA PHE A 150 1.17 -7.53 6.75
C PHE A 150 2.02 -6.25 6.65
N SER A 151 1.85 -5.38 7.62
CA SER A 151 2.62 -4.13 7.72
C SER A 151 4.05 -4.35 8.25
N SER A 152 4.38 -5.54 8.76
CA SER A 152 5.68 -5.84 9.34
C SER A 152 6.09 -7.31 9.18
N TRP A 153 7.40 -7.57 9.15
CA TRP A 153 7.95 -8.93 9.16
C TRP A 153 7.56 -9.72 10.40
N ARG A 154 7.53 -9.06 11.58
CA ARG A 154 7.05 -9.69 12.82
C ARG A 154 5.60 -10.16 12.70
N GLY A 155 4.76 -9.42 11.98
CA GLY A 155 3.38 -9.82 11.69
C GLY A 155 3.32 -11.06 10.80
N VAL A 156 4.13 -11.11 9.74
CA VAL A 156 4.24 -12.28 8.85
C VAL A 156 4.68 -13.53 9.64
N GLU A 157 5.74 -13.41 10.45
CA GLU A 157 6.27 -14.52 11.26
C GLU A 157 5.25 -15.03 12.29
N ALA A 158 4.54 -14.11 12.97
CA ALA A 158 3.49 -14.47 13.91
C ALA A 158 2.31 -15.17 13.23
N ALA A 159 1.88 -14.68 12.07
CA ALA A 159 0.82 -15.29 11.27
C ALA A 159 1.23 -16.68 10.75
N ASP A 160 2.44 -16.84 10.22
CA ASP A 160 2.94 -18.13 9.76
C ASP A 160 2.93 -19.17 10.89
N ALA A 161 3.44 -18.79 12.06
CA ALA A 161 3.49 -19.69 13.22
C ALA A 161 2.11 -20.07 13.75
N HIS A 162 1.14 -19.14 13.74
CA HIS A 162 -0.23 -19.38 14.18
C HIS A 162 -1.01 -20.21 13.15
N LEU A 163 -1.00 -19.81 11.90
CA LEU A 163 -1.78 -20.44 10.84
C LEU A 163 -1.35 -21.87 10.56
N ARG A 164 -0.06 -22.20 10.65
CA ARG A 164 0.42 -23.59 10.57
C ARG A 164 -0.13 -24.50 11.65
N LYS A 165 -0.54 -23.96 12.80
CA LYS A 165 -1.18 -24.75 13.87
C LYS A 165 -2.68 -24.91 13.62
N VAL A 166 -3.37 -23.81 13.33
CA VAL A 166 -4.84 -23.84 13.23
C VAL A 166 -5.34 -24.45 11.91
N LEU A 167 -4.52 -24.42 10.85
CA LEU A 167 -4.85 -25.01 9.56
C LEU A 167 -4.15 -26.36 9.28
N ALA A 168 -3.51 -26.97 10.30
CA ALA A 168 -2.69 -28.16 10.15
C ALA A 168 -3.44 -29.37 9.54
N GLU A 169 -4.72 -29.53 9.86
CA GLU A 169 -5.55 -30.65 9.39
C GLU A 169 -6.27 -30.35 8.06
N LEU A 170 -6.10 -29.14 7.51
CA LEU A 170 -6.75 -28.72 6.28
C LEU A 170 -5.79 -28.87 5.08
N PRO A 171 -6.30 -29.15 3.87
CA PRO A 171 -5.48 -29.26 2.67
C PRO A 171 -5.07 -27.87 2.14
N ILE A 172 -4.57 -27.02 3.04
CA ILE A 172 -4.18 -25.63 2.73
C ILE A 172 -2.67 -25.49 2.83
N ARG A 173 -2.06 -25.02 1.76
CA ARG A 173 -0.62 -24.79 1.68
C ARG A 173 -0.25 -23.36 2.06
N ILE A 174 0.60 -23.17 3.05
CA ILE A 174 1.08 -21.84 3.46
C ILE A 174 2.42 -21.54 2.80
N ILE A 175 2.45 -20.47 2.00
CA ILE A 175 3.62 -19.90 1.36
C ILE A 175 3.96 -18.63 2.11
N THR A 176 5.15 -18.54 2.70
CA THR A 176 5.54 -17.40 3.53
C THR A 176 6.74 -16.71 2.92
N GLN A 177 6.60 -15.41 2.65
CA GLN A 177 7.69 -14.55 2.22
C GLN A 177 8.74 -14.42 3.32
N LYS A 178 10.01 -14.59 2.98
CA LYS A 178 11.16 -14.32 3.86
C LYS A 178 11.89 -13.05 3.42
N ARG A 179 12.68 -12.49 4.33
CA ARG A 179 13.53 -11.34 4.00
C ARG A 179 14.50 -11.68 2.88
N GLY A 180 14.51 -10.86 1.83
CA GLY A 180 15.38 -11.08 0.66
C GLY A 180 14.81 -12.00 -0.42
N ASP A 181 13.65 -12.62 -0.21
CA ASP A 181 13.00 -13.42 -1.25
C ASP A 181 12.60 -12.54 -2.44
N ALA A 182 12.80 -13.07 -3.63
CA ALA A 182 12.23 -12.49 -4.85
C ALA A 182 10.70 -12.71 -4.87
N VAL A 183 9.95 -11.67 -5.22
CA VAL A 183 8.48 -11.71 -5.20
C VAL A 183 7.92 -12.63 -6.29
N ALA A 184 8.46 -12.57 -7.50
CA ALA A 184 7.91 -13.30 -8.65
C ALA A 184 7.77 -14.82 -8.46
N PRO A 185 8.77 -15.57 -7.94
CA PRO A 185 8.62 -16.99 -7.69
C PRO A 185 7.59 -17.36 -6.62
N LEU A 186 7.36 -16.46 -5.63
CA LEU A 186 6.34 -16.68 -4.60
C LEU A 186 4.94 -16.53 -5.21
N VAL A 187 4.77 -15.51 -6.05
CA VAL A 187 3.51 -15.26 -6.77
C VAL A 187 3.19 -16.40 -7.73
N GLU A 188 4.18 -16.90 -8.47
CA GLU A 188 4.01 -18.04 -9.38
C GLU A 188 3.56 -19.30 -8.64
N LYS A 189 4.19 -19.61 -7.49
CA LYS A 189 3.77 -20.73 -6.64
C LYS A 189 2.35 -20.55 -6.09
N PHE A 190 1.99 -19.35 -5.71
CA PHE A 190 0.65 -19.04 -5.22
C PHE A 190 -0.39 -19.15 -6.33
N ALA A 191 -0.12 -18.60 -7.51
CA ALA A 191 -1.01 -18.65 -8.66
C ALA A 191 -1.24 -20.06 -9.20
N SER A 192 -0.26 -20.97 -9.03
CA SER A 192 -0.35 -22.35 -9.49
C SER A 192 -1.07 -23.31 -8.54
N ASP A 193 -1.47 -22.84 -7.36
CA ASP A 193 -2.07 -23.67 -6.31
C ASP A 193 -3.27 -22.97 -5.69
N GLU A 194 -4.47 -23.34 -6.13
CA GLU A 194 -5.73 -22.75 -5.68
C GLU A 194 -6.06 -23.00 -4.19
N THR A 195 -5.34 -23.87 -3.50
CA THR A 195 -5.51 -24.13 -2.07
C THR A 195 -4.48 -23.41 -1.21
N SER A 196 -3.65 -22.57 -1.82
CA SER A 196 -2.55 -21.92 -1.11
C SER A 196 -2.92 -20.60 -0.47
N VAL A 197 -2.13 -20.21 0.53
CA VAL A 197 -2.13 -18.92 1.19
C VAL A 197 -0.76 -18.30 1.03
N LEU A 198 -0.68 -17.06 0.54
CA LEU A 198 0.56 -16.31 0.46
C LEU A 198 0.60 -15.25 1.55
N LEU A 199 1.54 -15.40 2.50
CA LEU A 199 1.79 -14.43 3.57
C LEU A 199 2.99 -13.56 3.20
N GLY A 200 2.84 -12.25 3.28
CA GLY A 200 3.98 -11.37 3.05
C GLY A 200 3.76 -9.92 3.45
N THR A 201 4.81 -9.13 3.24
CA THR A 201 4.83 -7.72 3.61
C THR A 201 4.37 -6.83 2.45
N MET A 202 4.46 -5.53 2.66
CA MET A 202 4.14 -4.49 1.69
C MET A 202 4.87 -4.61 0.34
N THR A 203 5.96 -5.36 0.26
CA THR A 203 6.63 -5.64 -1.01
C THR A 203 5.76 -6.45 -1.97
N LEU A 204 4.86 -7.27 -1.44
CA LEU A 204 3.88 -8.00 -2.25
C LEU A 204 2.75 -7.09 -2.78
N TRP A 205 2.49 -5.93 -2.14
CA TRP A 205 1.44 -5.02 -2.59
C TRP A 205 1.71 -4.44 -3.98
N GLN A 206 2.96 -4.31 -4.36
CA GLN A 206 3.37 -3.69 -5.62
C GLN A 206 3.69 -4.68 -6.75
N GLY A 207 3.85 -5.97 -6.45
CA GLY A 207 4.35 -6.96 -7.41
C GLY A 207 3.46 -8.17 -7.66
N VAL A 208 2.36 -8.33 -6.90
CA VAL A 208 1.48 -9.50 -7.04
C VAL A 208 0.43 -9.25 -8.12
N ASP A 209 0.43 -10.08 -9.13
CA ASP A 209 -0.61 -10.17 -10.16
C ASP A 209 -1.08 -11.62 -10.24
N VAL A 210 -2.18 -11.93 -9.53
CA VAL A 210 -2.77 -13.27 -9.50
C VAL A 210 -4.23 -13.13 -9.87
N PRO A 211 -4.60 -13.40 -11.13
CA PRO A 211 -5.98 -13.35 -11.57
C PRO A 211 -6.76 -14.59 -11.16
N GLY A 212 -8.06 -14.43 -11.03
CA GLY A 212 -9.03 -15.52 -11.00
C GLY A 212 -9.09 -16.32 -9.71
N ALA A 213 -9.31 -17.61 -9.86
CA ALA A 213 -9.67 -18.56 -8.81
C ALA A 213 -8.61 -18.74 -7.69
N ALA A 214 -7.36 -18.43 -7.96
CA ALA A 214 -6.28 -18.58 -6.99
C ALA A 214 -6.29 -17.54 -5.85
N CYS A 215 -7.00 -16.39 -6.02
CA CYS A 215 -7.09 -15.35 -5.00
C CYS A 215 -8.52 -14.83 -4.86
N THR A 216 -9.29 -15.40 -3.93
CA THR A 216 -10.64 -14.97 -3.59
C THR A 216 -10.71 -14.18 -2.29
N LEU A 217 -9.63 -14.15 -1.51
CA LEU A 217 -9.50 -13.36 -0.29
C LEU A 217 -8.19 -12.57 -0.28
N VAL A 218 -8.31 -11.26 -0.14
CA VAL A 218 -7.18 -10.37 0.22
C VAL A 218 -7.38 -9.91 1.65
N ALA A 219 -6.49 -10.32 2.56
CA ALA A 219 -6.53 -9.92 3.96
C ALA A 219 -5.41 -8.93 4.26
N ILE A 220 -5.73 -7.82 4.91
CA ILE A 220 -4.80 -6.76 5.30
C ILE A 220 -4.81 -6.67 6.83
N ASP A 221 -3.66 -6.89 7.46
CA ASP A 221 -3.55 -6.98 8.94
C ASP A 221 -3.90 -5.66 9.62
N ARG A 222 -3.42 -4.55 9.09
CA ARG A 222 -3.66 -3.20 9.60
C ARG A 222 -3.51 -2.14 8.54
N ILE A 223 -4.03 -0.95 8.80
CA ILE A 223 -3.83 0.23 7.96
C ILE A 223 -2.33 0.47 7.79
N PRO A 224 -1.81 0.55 6.53
CA PRO A 224 -0.39 0.61 6.24
C PRO A 224 0.18 2.04 6.41
N PHE A 225 0.07 2.59 7.62
CA PHE A 225 0.73 3.86 7.94
C PHE A 225 2.24 3.76 7.78
N PRO A 226 2.91 4.83 7.36
CA PRO A 226 4.37 4.90 7.37
C PRO A 226 4.91 4.51 8.75
N ARG A 227 6.02 3.80 8.75
CA ARG A 227 6.69 3.43 10.00
C ARG A 227 7.29 4.67 10.65
N PRO A 228 7.26 4.76 11.99
CA PRO A 228 7.88 5.89 12.70
C PRO A 228 9.40 6.01 12.50
N ASP A 229 10.04 4.92 12.08
CA ASP A 229 11.48 4.84 11.78
C ASP A 229 11.80 5.03 10.28
N ASP A 230 10.80 5.37 9.44
CA ASP A 230 11.03 5.81 8.06
C ASP A 230 11.57 7.25 8.08
N PRO A 231 12.85 7.48 7.72
CA PRO A 231 13.47 8.79 7.88
C PRO A 231 12.87 9.85 6.98
N VAL A 232 12.47 9.48 5.76
CA VAL A 232 11.91 10.43 4.79
C VAL A 232 10.48 10.82 5.17
N MET A 233 9.65 9.83 5.49
CA MET A 233 8.25 10.09 5.84
C MET A 233 8.13 10.83 7.19
N SER A 234 9.00 10.50 8.16
CA SER A 234 9.04 11.18 9.44
C SER A 234 9.51 12.63 9.29
N ALA A 235 10.53 12.89 8.46
CA ALA A 235 11.00 14.25 8.20
C ALA A 235 9.96 15.10 7.46
N ARG A 236 9.27 14.54 6.46
CA ARG A 236 8.13 15.22 5.78
C ARG A 236 7.01 15.58 6.75
N ALA A 237 6.64 14.65 7.62
CA ALA A 237 5.61 14.92 8.61
C ALA A 237 6.03 16.02 9.59
N ALA A 238 7.28 15.98 10.05
CA ALA A 238 7.83 17.00 10.95
C ALA A 238 7.92 18.39 10.31
N GLU A 239 8.24 18.47 9.00
CA GLU A 239 8.25 19.73 8.24
C GLU A 239 6.85 20.36 8.20
N VAL A 240 5.82 19.57 7.85
CA VAL A 240 4.42 20.02 7.85
C VAL A 240 3.96 20.44 9.25
N ASP A 241 4.33 19.69 10.29
CA ASP A 241 3.98 20.04 11.68
C ASP A 241 4.66 21.36 12.12
N ALA A 242 5.91 21.61 11.68
CA ALA A 242 6.64 22.84 11.97
C ALA A 242 6.04 24.07 11.29
N GLU A 243 5.35 23.89 10.16
CA GLU A 243 4.63 24.94 9.44
C GLU A 243 3.19 25.15 9.95
N GLY A 244 2.81 24.47 11.02
CA GLY A 244 1.49 24.58 11.66
C GLY A 244 0.41 23.72 11.03
N GLY A 245 0.78 22.83 10.11
CA GLY A 245 -0.10 21.81 9.52
C GLY A 245 -0.25 20.56 10.38
N SER A 246 -0.66 19.46 9.75
CA SER A 246 -0.71 18.14 10.39
C SER A 246 0.01 17.12 9.51
N GLY A 247 1.21 16.72 9.94
CA GLY A 247 2.00 15.69 9.26
C GLY A 247 1.25 14.37 9.14
N PHE A 248 0.40 14.04 10.11
CA PHE A 248 -0.48 12.88 10.00
C PHE A 248 -1.47 13.01 8.83
N MET A 249 -2.19 14.12 8.73
CA MET A 249 -3.23 14.32 7.70
C MET A 249 -2.64 14.52 6.31
N SER A 250 -1.51 15.24 6.22
CA SER A 250 -0.92 15.63 4.93
C SER A 250 0.10 14.63 4.39
N VAL A 251 0.69 13.78 5.24
CA VAL A 251 1.76 12.86 4.83
C VAL A 251 1.37 11.39 5.10
N SER A 252 1.06 11.06 6.36
CA SER A 252 0.86 9.67 6.76
C SER A 252 -0.44 9.08 6.21
N LEU A 253 -1.53 9.82 6.29
CA LEU A 253 -2.85 9.37 5.86
C LEU A 253 -2.97 9.20 4.34
N PRO A 254 -2.52 10.14 3.49
CA PRO A 254 -2.51 9.95 2.03
C PRO A 254 -1.63 8.78 1.60
N ARG A 255 -0.48 8.57 2.26
CA ARG A 255 0.37 7.42 1.99
C ARG A 255 -0.31 6.11 2.31
N ALA A 256 -0.98 6.02 3.46
CA ALA A 256 -1.76 4.84 3.85
C ALA A 256 -2.94 4.59 2.89
N ALA A 257 -3.64 5.65 2.46
CA ALA A 257 -4.73 5.57 1.50
C ALA A 257 -4.27 4.99 0.15
N LEU A 258 -3.16 5.49 -0.37
CA LEU A 258 -2.55 4.98 -1.60
C LEU A 258 -2.20 3.48 -1.50
N LEU A 259 -1.57 3.09 -0.40
CA LEU A 259 -1.20 1.69 -0.19
C LEU A 259 -2.44 0.80 -0.03
N LEU A 260 -3.47 1.23 0.70
CA LEU A 260 -4.73 0.50 0.79
C LEU A 260 -5.39 0.34 -0.59
N ALA A 261 -5.45 1.39 -1.40
CA ALA A 261 -5.97 1.32 -2.77
C ALA A 261 -5.21 0.30 -3.61
N GLN A 262 -3.88 0.28 -3.53
CA GLN A 262 -3.05 -0.71 -4.21
C GLN A 262 -3.29 -2.14 -3.72
N GLY A 263 -3.39 -2.34 -2.40
CA GLY A 263 -3.64 -3.65 -1.80
C GLY A 263 -5.03 -4.20 -2.12
N THR A 264 -6.06 -3.37 -1.97
CA THR A 264 -7.45 -3.76 -2.27
C THR A 264 -7.67 -4.01 -3.77
N GLY A 265 -6.98 -3.26 -4.62
CA GLY A 265 -6.99 -3.45 -6.07
C GLY A 265 -6.33 -4.75 -6.56
N ARG A 266 -5.80 -5.58 -5.66
CA ARG A 266 -5.27 -6.92 -6.02
C ARG A 266 -6.34 -7.97 -6.20
N LEU A 267 -7.55 -7.74 -5.72
CA LEU A 267 -8.63 -8.72 -5.75
C LEU A 267 -9.30 -8.84 -7.13
N ILE A 268 -9.72 -7.70 -7.71
CA ILE A 268 -10.47 -7.69 -8.99
C ILE A 268 -9.53 -7.26 -10.11
N ARG A 269 -9.27 -8.17 -11.05
CA ARG A 269 -8.35 -8.03 -12.20
C ARG A 269 -9.04 -8.27 -13.53
N SER A 270 -10.15 -9.03 -13.50
CA SER A 270 -10.96 -9.33 -14.65
C SER A 270 -12.44 -9.14 -14.34
N VAL A 271 -13.28 -9.17 -15.38
CA VAL A 271 -14.73 -9.05 -15.23
C VAL A 271 -15.36 -10.27 -14.53
N ASP A 272 -14.65 -11.39 -14.54
CA ASP A 272 -15.09 -12.63 -13.92
C ASP A 272 -14.63 -12.83 -12.49
N ASP A 273 -13.67 -12.03 -12.03
CA ASP A 273 -13.15 -12.12 -10.66
C ASP A 273 -14.22 -11.80 -9.63
N ARG A 274 -14.22 -12.56 -8.57
CA ARG A 274 -15.09 -12.38 -7.39
C ARG A 274 -14.29 -12.65 -6.13
N GLY A 275 -14.55 -11.87 -5.06
CA GLY A 275 -13.86 -12.15 -3.80
C GLY A 275 -14.14 -11.15 -2.69
N VAL A 276 -13.35 -11.28 -1.64
CA VAL A 276 -13.44 -10.49 -0.42
C VAL A 276 -12.11 -9.78 -0.15
N VAL A 277 -12.17 -8.50 0.16
CA VAL A 277 -11.09 -7.78 0.84
C VAL A 277 -11.46 -7.67 2.32
N ALA A 278 -10.62 -8.18 3.20
CA ALA A 278 -10.77 -8.07 4.65
C ALA A 278 -9.70 -7.13 5.21
N ILE A 279 -10.10 -5.98 5.79
CA ILE A 279 -9.19 -5.08 6.51
C ILE A 279 -9.39 -5.31 8.01
N LEU A 280 -8.44 -6.02 8.63
CA LEU A 280 -8.55 -6.51 10.00
C LEU A 280 -8.18 -5.45 11.06
N ASP A 281 -8.22 -4.20 10.70
CA ASP A 281 -7.93 -3.03 11.54
C ASP A 281 -9.21 -2.26 11.84
N SER A 282 -9.74 -2.43 13.04
CA SER A 282 -10.99 -1.78 13.46
C SER A 282 -10.95 -0.24 13.45
N ARG A 283 -9.74 0.37 13.45
CA ARG A 283 -9.57 1.82 13.37
C ARG A 283 -10.14 2.42 12.08
N ILE A 284 -10.22 1.63 10.99
CA ILE A 284 -10.79 2.11 9.72
C ILE A 284 -12.29 2.46 9.87
N VAL A 285 -12.97 1.84 10.83
CA VAL A 285 -14.40 2.09 11.13
C VAL A 285 -14.56 3.03 12.33
N ASN A 286 -13.66 2.92 13.32
CA ASN A 286 -13.82 3.59 14.62
C ASN A 286 -13.19 4.99 14.67
N LYS A 287 -12.28 5.33 13.75
CA LYS A 287 -11.60 6.64 13.73
C LYS A 287 -12.16 7.54 12.63
N ARG A 288 -12.16 8.85 12.88
CA ARG A 288 -12.68 9.87 11.93
C ARG A 288 -11.99 9.83 10.56
N TYR A 289 -10.70 9.54 10.51
CA TYR A 289 -9.96 9.45 9.25
C TYR A 289 -10.30 8.20 8.43
N GLY A 290 -11.01 7.24 8.99
CA GLY A 290 -11.40 6.01 8.29
C GLY A 290 -12.22 6.25 7.03
N SER A 291 -13.08 7.28 7.03
CA SER A 291 -13.84 7.68 5.83
C SER A 291 -12.94 8.09 4.67
N ILE A 292 -11.84 8.78 4.94
CA ILE A 292 -10.87 9.19 3.91
C ILE A 292 -10.22 7.94 3.28
N LEU A 293 -9.82 6.98 4.11
CA LEU A 293 -9.25 5.71 3.65
C LEU A 293 -10.26 4.90 2.83
N LEU A 294 -11.51 4.82 3.31
CA LEU A 294 -12.58 4.09 2.63
C LEU A 294 -13.00 4.71 1.29
N ASN A 295 -12.83 6.00 1.11
CA ASN A 295 -13.08 6.70 -0.15
C ASN A 295 -11.93 6.57 -1.15
N SER A 296 -10.76 6.09 -0.71
CA SER A 296 -9.59 5.90 -1.57
C SER A 296 -9.48 4.50 -2.17
N ILE A 297 -10.31 3.56 -1.73
CA ILE A 297 -10.33 2.19 -2.23
C ILE A 297 -11.52 1.97 -3.18
N PRO A 298 -11.48 0.93 -4.04
CA PRO A 298 -12.59 0.62 -4.93
C PRO A 298 -13.92 0.50 -4.19
N PRO A 299 -15.06 0.89 -4.79
CA PRO A 299 -16.37 0.91 -4.15
C PRO A 299 -16.98 -0.51 -4.01
N LEU A 300 -16.29 -1.39 -3.29
CA LEU A 300 -16.75 -2.74 -2.96
C LEU A 300 -17.98 -2.69 -2.04
N TRP A 301 -18.84 -3.73 -2.10
CA TRP A 301 -19.96 -3.87 -1.17
C TRP A 301 -19.46 -4.09 0.26
N ARG A 302 -19.93 -3.31 1.23
CA ARG A 302 -19.36 -3.26 2.59
C ARG A 302 -20.17 -4.03 3.60
N THR A 303 -19.49 -4.84 4.43
CA THR A 303 -20.09 -5.51 5.59
C THR A 303 -19.17 -5.52 6.81
N SER A 304 -19.75 -5.60 8.00
CA SER A 304 -19.02 -5.87 9.25
C SER A 304 -19.47 -7.18 9.90
N ASP A 305 -20.36 -7.94 9.25
CA ASP A 305 -20.88 -9.19 9.76
C ASP A 305 -19.96 -10.37 9.37
N PRO A 306 -19.35 -11.07 10.35
CA PRO A 306 -18.47 -12.21 10.08
C PRO A 306 -19.20 -13.41 9.47
N LYS A 307 -20.52 -13.56 9.71
CA LYS A 307 -21.29 -14.66 9.10
C LYS A 307 -21.45 -14.46 7.61
N VAL A 308 -21.82 -13.23 7.19
CA VAL A 308 -22.00 -12.89 5.79
C VAL A 308 -20.71 -13.09 5.00
N VAL A 309 -19.57 -12.68 5.55
CA VAL A 309 -18.29 -12.85 4.83
C VAL A 309 -17.89 -14.32 4.73
N LYS A 310 -18.03 -15.11 5.82
CA LYS A 310 -17.71 -16.54 5.79
C LYS A 310 -18.57 -17.29 4.78
N GLU A 311 -19.89 -17.07 4.80
CA GLU A 311 -20.81 -17.69 3.83
C GLU A 311 -20.47 -17.32 2.38
N SER A 312 -20.05 -16.08 2.14
CA SER A 312 -19.64 -15.64 0.82
C SER A 312 -18.36 -16.31 0.36
N LEU A 313 -17.37 -16.45 1.23
CA LEU A 313 -16.11 -17.15 0.94
C LEU A 313 -16.35 -18.64 0.66
N LEU A 314 -17.18 -19.31 1.47
CA LEU A 314 -17.56 -20.70 1.26
C LEU A 314 -18.21 -20.92 -0.12
N ARG A 315 -19.18 -20.07 -0.50
CA ARG A 315 -19.81 -20.15 -1.83
C ARG A 315 -18.80 -19.96 -2.97
N LEU A 316 -17.84 -19.03 -2.81
CA LEU A 316 -16.80 -18.82 -3.80
C LEU A 316 -15.87 -20.05 -3.92
N ALA A 317 -15.50 -20.65 -2.79
CA ALA A 317 -14.70 -21.87 -2.77
C ALA A 317 -15.39 -23.06 -3.45
N GLU A 318 -16.70 -23.24 -3.22
CA GLU A 318 -17.52 -24.26 -3.86
C GLU A 318 -17.62 -24.04 -5.39
N GLN A 319 -17.85 -22.79 -5.82
CA GLN A 319 -17.94 -22.44 -7.24
C GLN A 319 -16.65 -22.69 -8.01
N VAL A 320 -15.50 -22.43 -7.40
CA VAL A 320 -14.20 -22.71 -8.02
C VAL A 320 -13.97 -24.22 -8.09
N SER A 321 -14.23 -24.96 -7.02
CA SER A 321 -14.07 -26.41 -7.00
C SER A 321 -14.99 -27.15 -7.99
N ALA A 322 -16.13 -26.56 -8.32
CA ALA A 322 -17.06 -27.13 -9.31
C ALA A 322 -16.63 -26.87 -10.77
N LYS A 323 -15.70 -25.94 -11.01
CA LYS A 323 -15.19 -25.60 -12.34
C LYS A 323 -13.84 -26.26 -12.67
N SER A 324 -13.13 -26.76 -11.64
CA SER A 324 -11.87 -27.51 -11.75
C SER A 324 -12.14 -29.00 -11.97
#